data_4e56ebe39c7356146fc63fd5b1e3e436
#
_entry.id   4e56ebe39c7356146fc63fd5b1e3e436
#
_cell.length_a   1.000
_cell.length_b   1.000
_cell.length_c   1.000
_cell.angle_alpha   90.00
_cell.angle_beta   90.00
_cell.angle_gamma   90.00
#
_symmetry.space_group_name_H-M   'P 1'
#
loop_
_entity.id
_entity.type
_entity.pdbx_description
1 polymer ?
#
loop_
_entity_poly.entity_id
_entity_poly.type
_entity_poly.pdbx_seq_one_letter_code
_entity_poly.pdbx_strand_id
1 'polypeptide(L)'
;MYECDYLIIGAGIIGLSIAKELQITNPSATIIIIEKEKVVGRHASGRNSGVLHSGVYYSPDTIKGKICNQGSKEMLKYCQENNLPHIKFGKTIISKGEDNIELLYNRAIEYGIKAEILDKKQLYDIEPCCSPVVDRSLHLSDTHVIDPLSILNSIRSLFELN
;
A
#
# COMPACT_ATOMS: atom_id res chain seq x y z
N MET A 1 15.06 5.46 -34.73
CA MET A 1 15.00 4.21 -33.92
C MET A 1 15.47 4.60 -32.53
N TYR A 2 14.73 4.28 -31.48
CA TYR A 2 15.17 4.55 -30.12
C TYR A 2 15.89 3.32 -29.61
N GLU A 3 17.07 3.49 -29.02
CA GLU A 3 17.83 2.44 -28.35
C GLU A 3 17.78 2.68 -26.85
N CYS A 4 17.64 1.61 -26.08
CA CYS A 4 17.63 1.68 -24.63
C CYS A 4 18.18 0.39 -24.02
N ASP A 5 18.71 0.50 -22.80
CA ASP A 5 19.14 -0.66 -22.02
C ASP A 5 17.93 -1.39 -21.42
N TYR A 6 16.90 -0.64 -21.02
CA TYR A 6 15.67 -1.18 -20.42
C TYR A 6 14.43 -0.55 -21.06
N LEU A 7 13.52 -1.39 -21.52
CA LEU A 7 12.19 -1.01 -21.98
C LEU A 7 11.14 -1.51 -20.98
N ILE A 8 10.39 -0.59 -20.37
CA ILE A 8 9.31 -0.90 -19.41
C ILE A 8 7.97 -0.64 -20.07
N ILE A 9 7.12 -1.64 -20.12
CA ILE A 9 5.78 -1.57 -20.71
C ILE A 9 4.75 -1.38 -19.61
N GLY A 10 4.16 -0.19 -19.56
CA GLY A 10 3.17 0.25 -18.59
C GLY A 10 3.72 1.15 -17.47
N ALA A 11 3.16 2.37 -17.37
CA ALA A 11 3.50 3.35 -16.35
C ALA A 11 2.54 3.29 -15.14
N GLY A 12 2.17 2.09 -14.71
CA GLY A 12 1.54 1.85 -13.43
C GLY A 12 2.57 1.85 -12.29
N ILE A 13 2.12 1.67 -11.05
CA ILE A 13 3.00 1.71 -9.86
C ILE A 13 4.17 0.73 -9.97
N ILE A 14 3.97 -0.46 -10.53
CA ILE A 14 5.03 -1.46 -10.67
C ILE A 14 6.07 -0.99 -11.69
N GLY A 15 5.65 -0.58 -12.89
CA GLY A 15 6.58 -0.13 -13.93
C GLY A 15 7.38 1.11 -13.50
N LEU A 16 6.71 2.08 -12.91
CA LEU A 16 7.37 3.29 -12.39
C LEU A 16 8.34 2.99 -11.24
N SER A 17 7.98 2.08 -10.33
CA SER A 17 8.87 1.68 -9.23
C SER A 17 10.09 0.92 -9.76
N ILE A 18 9.93 0.02 -10.74
CA ILE A 18 11.04 -0.68 -11.38
C ILE A 18 11.97 0.32 -12.08
N ALA A 19 11.40 1.28 -12.83
CA ALA A 19 12.20 2.31 -13.48
C ALA A 19 13.03 3.12 -12.48
N LYS A 20 12.41 3.54 -11.37
CA LYS A 20 13.09 4.26 -10.29
C LYS A 20 14.25 3.43 -9.71
N GLU A 21 14.03 2.17 -9.40
CA GLU A 21 15.09 1.31 -8.85
C GLU A 21 16.21 1.04 -9.86
N LEU A 22 15.88 0.85 -11.13
CA LEU A 22 16.89 0.72 -12.21
C LEU A 22 17.72 2.00 -12.35
N GLN A 23 17.10 3.17 -12.26
CA GLN A 23 17.83 4.44 -12.34
C GLN A 23 18.78 4.64 -11.16
N ILE A 24 18.42 4.14 -9.96
CA ILE A 24 19.26 4.20 -8.75
C ILE A 24 20.43 3.21 -8.88
N THR A 25 20.15 1.98 -9.30
CA THR A 25 21.15 0.90 -9.36
C THR A 25 22.06 0.98 -10.57
N ASN A 26 21.57 1.53 -11.69
CA ASN A 26 22.29 1.73 -12.94
C ASN A 26 22.11 3.16 -13.45
N PRO A 27 22.76 4.17 -12.84
CA PRO A 27 22.51 5.58 -13.20
C PRO A 27 22.83 5.96 -14.64
N SER A 28 23.71 5.21 -15.31
CA SER A 28 24.08 5.42 -16.72
C SER A 28 23.17 4.73 -17.73
N ALA A 29 22.23 3.89 -17.27
CA ALA A 29 21.35 3.15 -18.15
C ALA A 29 20.27 4.07 -18.77
N THR A 30 20.02 3.86 -20.06
CA THR A 30 18.88 4.47 -20.76
C THR A 30 17.63 3.66 -20.53
N ILE A 31 16.64 4.25 -19.83
CA ILE A 31 15.37 3.60 -19.52
C ILE A 31 14.26 4.26 -20.32
N ILE A 32 13.52 3.48 -21.10
CA ILE A 32 12.31 3.93 -21.80
C ILE A 32 11.09 3.29 -21.13
N ILE A 33 10.11 4.13 -20.77
CA ILE A 33 8.82 3.68 -20.24
C ILE A 33 7.76 4.02 -21.30
N ILE A 34 6.99 3.04 -21.72
CA ILE A 34 5.87 3.23 -22.65
C ILE A 34 4.55 2.96 -21.92
N GLU A 35 3.56 3.84 -22.13
CA GLU A 35 2.23 3.75 -21.55
C GLU A 35 1.20 3.93 -22.68
N LYS A 36 0.17 3.08 -22.69
CA LYS A 36 -0.91 3.13 -23.69
C LYS A 36 -1.87 4.30 -23.47
N GLU A 37 -1.99 4.76 -22.24
CA GLU A 37 -2.87 5.85 -21.87
C GLU A 37 -2.13 7.20 -21.92
N LYS A 38 -2.88 8.28 -22.09
CA LYS A 38 -2.31 9.64 -22.12
C LYS A 38 -1.74 10.09 -20.79
N VAL A 39 -2.17 9.47 -19.68
CA VAL A 39 -1.73 9.79 -18.32
C VAL A 39 -1.57 8.51 -17.51
N VAL A 40 -0.67 8.54 -16.53
CA VAL A 40 -0.43 7.42 -15.61
C VAL A 40 -1.65 7.16 -14.71
N GLY A 41 -1.77 5.96 -14.18
CA GLY A 41 -2.77 5.63 -13.15
C GLY A 41 -4.22 5.49 -13.64
N ARG A 42 -4.47 5.38 -14.93
CA ARG A 42 -5.84 5.22 -15.48
C ARG A 42 -6.48 3.88 -15.13
N HIS A 43 -5.71 2.92 -14.69
CA HIS A 43 -6.13 1.57 -14.30
C HIS A 43 -5.95 1.33 -12.79
N ALA A 44 -5.68 0.09 -12.38
CA ALA A 44 -5.66 -0.34 -10.97
C ALA A 44 -4.77 0.53 -10.06
N SER A 45 -3.63 1.03 -10.56
CA SER A 45 -2.71 1.84 -9.76
C SER A 45 -3.28 3.17 -9.30
N GLY A 46 -4.21 3.78 -10.07
CA GLY A 46 -4.88 5.02 -9.69
C GLY A 46 -6.35 4.83 -9.28
N ARG A 47 -6.85 3.58 -9.25
CA ARG A 47 -8.25 3.25 -8.95
C ARG A 47 -8.33 2.22 -7.84
N ASN A 48 -7.72 2.54 -6.71
CA ASN A 48 -7.72 1.71 -5.51
C ASN A 48 -8.08 2.56 -4.28
N SER A 49 -8.22 1.91 -3.13
CA SER A 49 -8.64 2.57 -1.89
C SER A 49 -7.57 3.48 -1.26
N GLY A 50 -6.33 3.43 -1.72
CA GLY A 50 -5.21 4.13 -1.10
C GLY A 50 -4.80 3.60 0.27
N VAL A 51 -5.41 2.53 0.77
CA VAL A 51 -5.08 1.96 2.08
C VAL A 51 -3.74 1.23 2.01
N LEU A 52 -2.80 1.63 2.85
CA LEU A 52 -1.54 0.92 3.05
C LEU A 52 -1.78 -0.32 3.91
N HIS A 53 -2.00 -1.44 3.26
CA HIS A 53 -2.24 -2.71 3.93
C HIS A 53 -0.98 -3.22 4.62
N SER A 54 -1.07 -3.50 5.91
CA SER A 54 0.05 -3.94 6.76
C SER A 54 0.50 -5.40 6.55
N GLY A 55 -0.25 -6.18 5.76
CA GLY A 55 0.08 -7.59 5.50
C GLY A 55 -0.54 -8.60 6.47
N VAL A 56 -1.31 -8.18 7.47
CA VAL A 56 -1.86 -9.04 8.55
C VAL A 56 -2.67 -10.26 8.06
N TYR A 57 -3.25 -10.19 6.86
CA TYR A 57 -3.95 -11.33 6.25
C TYR A 57 -3.02 -12.45 5.77
N TYR A 58 -1.74 -12.18 5.61
CA TYR A 58 -0.75 -13.15 5.12
C TYR A 58 0.11 -13.65 6.28
N SER A 59 0.50 -14.95 6.21
CA SER A 59 1.44 -15.48 7.20
C SER A 59 2.79 -14.78 7.09
N PRO A 60 3.43 -14.42 8.22
CA PRO A 60 4.76 -13.83 8.27
C PRO A 60 5.86 -14.66 7.58
N ASP A 61 5.69 -15.98 7.52
CA ASP A 61 6.63 -16.88 6.86
C ASP A 61 6.61 -16.77 5.34
N THR A 62 5.55 -16.19 4.77
CA THR A 62 5.40 -16.06 3.32
C THR A 62 6.14 -14.83 2.78
N ILE A 63 6.66 -14.95 1.55
CA ILE A 63 7.23 -13.82 0.81
C ILE A 63 6.22 -12.66 0.72
N LYS A 64 4.96 -12.98 0.43
CA LYS A 64 3.88 -12.00 0.30
C LYS A 64 3.65 -11.23 1.60
N GLY A 65 3.67 -11.91 2.74
CA GLY A 65 3.53 -11.29 4.05
C GLY A 65 4.67 -10.33 4.36
N LYS A 66 5.91 -10.77 4.17
CA LYS A 66 7.12 -9.98 4.39
C LYS A 66 7.14 -8.73 3.52
N ILE A 67 6.94 -8.89 2.20
CA ILE A 67 6.95 -7.78 1.24
C ILE A 67 5.80 -6.81 1.50
N CYS A 68 4.60 -7.28 1.83
CA CYS A 68 3.47 -6.40 2.11
C CYS A 68 3.69 -5.53 3.35
N ASN A 69 4.21 -6.11 4.44
CA ASN A 69 4.52 -5.36 5.66
C ASN A 69 5.64 -4.34 5.44
N GLN A 70 6.75 -4.76 4.82
CA GLN A 70 7.87 -3.89 4.51
C GLN A 70 7.45 -2.78 3.54
N GLY A 71 6.80 -3.13 2.44
CA GLY A 71 6.39 -2.19 1.40
C GLY A 71 5.42 -1.12 1.91
N SER A 72 4.54 -1.45 2.87
CA SER A 72 3.66 -0.44 3.47
C SER A 72 4.45 0.61 4.26
N LYS A 73 5.50 0.20 4.98
CA LYS A 73 6.38 1.10 5.74
C LYS A 73 7.23 1.97 4.80
N GLU A 74 7.79 1.37 3.76
CA GLU A 74 8.59 2.08 2.75
C GLU A 74 7.74 3.08 1.96
N MET A 75 6.52 2.72 1.58
CA MET A 75 5.61 3.62 0.89
C MET A 75 5.19 4.80 1.77
N LEU A 76 4.90 4.56 3.06
CA LEU A 76 4.62 5.66 4.00
C LEU A 76 5.82 6.59 4.13
N LYS A 77 7.03 6.03 4.28
CA LYS A 77 8.28 6.81 4.32
C LYS A 77 8.46 7.64 3.05
N TYR A 78 8.23 7.04 1.88
CA TYR A 78 8.27 7.75 0.60
C TYR A 78 7.29 8.93 0.56
N CYS A 79 6.05 8.75 1.03
CA CYS A 79 5.09 9.84 1.11
C CYS A 79 5.56 10.97 2.03
N GLN A 80 6.13 10.64 3.18
CA GLN A 80 6.66 11.62 4.14
C GLN A 80 7.84 12.41 3.56
N GLU A 81 8.81 11.74 2.96
CA GLU A 81 10.01 12.35 2.38
C GLU A 81 9.71 13.25 1.17
N ASN A 82 8.63 12.95 0.44
CA ASN A 82 8.22 13.72 -0.75
C ASN A 82 7.02 14.64 -0.49
N ASN A 83 6.61 14.84 0.77
CA ASN A 83 5.47 15.67 1.16
C ASN A 83 4.16 15.31 0.42
N LEU A 84 3.95 14.01 0.17
CA LEU A 84 2.74 13.51 -0.48
C LEU A 84 1.61 13.30 0.55
N PRO A 85 0.33 13.42 0.13
CA PRO A 85 -0.79 13.23 1.02
C PRO A 85 -0.80 11.84 1.67
N HIS A 86 -0.84 11.81 2.99
CA HIS A 86 -1.01 10.60 3.79
C HIS A 86 -1.70 10.95 5.11
N ILE A 87 -2.65 10.11 5.52
CA ILE A 87 -3.42 10.30 6.74
C ILE A 87 -3.40 9.01 7.55
N LYS A 88 -3.08 9.11 8.82
CA LYS A 88 -3.26 8.01 9.77
C LYS A 88 -4.74 7.90 10.11
N PHE A 89 -5.41 6.91 9.54
CA PHE A 89 -6.85 6.74 9.66
C PHE A 89 -7.25 5.55 10.54
N GLY A 90 -6.36 4.57 10.68
CA GLY A 90 -6.66 3.28 11.29
C GLY A 90 -7.42 2.36 10.33
N LYS A 91 -7.66 1.14 10.77
CA LYS A 91 -8.45 0.13 10.05
C LYS A 91 -9.08 -0.81 11.03
N THR A 92 -10.39 -1.00 10.92
CA THR A 92 -11.13 -1.97 11.71
C THR A 92 -11.51 -3.18 10.86
N ILE A 93 -11.18 -4.37 11.32
CA ILE A 93 -11.52 -5.65 10.71
C ILE A 93 -12.65 -6.26 11.53
N ILE A 94 -13.81 -6.40 10.90
CA ILE A 94 -14.99 -6.96 11.51
C ILE A 94 -15.13 -8.40 11.05
N SER A 95 -15.16 -9.35 11.98
CA SER A 95 -15.35 -10.76 11.66
C SER A 95 -16.77 -11.01 11.14
N LYS A 96 -16.87 -11.89 10.16
CA LYS A 96 -18.16 -12.43 9.67
C LYS A 96 -18.44 -13.83 10.22
N GLY A 97 -17.80 -14.20 11.35
CA GLY A 97 -17.96 -15.50 12.00
C GLY A 97 -16.93 -16.57 11.58
N GLU A 98 -16.32 -16.43 10.40
CA GLU A 98 -15.28 -17.36 9.92
C GLU A 98 -13.86 -16.81 10.11
N ASP A 99 -13.73 -15.49 10.29
CA ASP A 99 -12.43 -14.85 10.49
C ASP A 99 -11.92 -15.13 11.90
N ASN A 100 -10.72 -15.64 11.98
CA ASN A 100 -10.03 -15.83 13.26
C ASN A 100 -9.35 -14.52 13.69
N ILE A 101 -10.05 -13.70 14.46
CA ILE A 101 -9.57 -12.40 14.96
C ILE A 101 -8.29 -12.57 15.77
N GLU A 102 -8.18 -13.64 16.57
CA GLU A 102 -6.97 -13.95 17.35
C GLU A 102 -5.78 -14.25 16.44
N LEU A 103 -5.99 -14.99 15.35
CA LEU A 103 -4.92 -15.26 14.39
C LEU A 103 -4.42 -13.96 13.75
N LEU A 104 -5.33 -13.07 13.36
CA LEU A 104 -4.96 -11.78 12.75
C LEU A 104 -4.27 -10.88 13.79
N TYR A 105 -4.73 -10.88 15.03
CA TYR A 105 -4.09 -10.16 16.13
C TYR A 105 -2.66 -10.66 16.36
N ASN A 106 -2.46 -11.98 16.47
CA ASN A 106 -1.13 -12.56 16.66
C ASN A 106 -0.19 -12.21 15.53
N ARG A 107 -0.65 -12.28 14.28
CA ARG A 107 0.12 -11.83 13.12
C ARG A 107 0.44 -10.34 13.18
N ALA A 108 -0.49 -9.49 13.61
CA ALA A 108 -0.24 -8.06 13.77
C ALA A 108 0.89 -7.81 14.78
N ILE A 109 0.88 -8.50 15.92
CA ILE A 109 1.95 -8.42 16.93
C ILE A 109 3.29 -8.88 16.34
N GLU A 110 3.32 -10.01 15.63
CA GLU A 110 4.53 -10.54 14.98
C GLU A 110 5.11 -9.57 13.94
N TYR A 111 4.25 -8.84 13.20
CA TYR A 111 4.66 -7.79 12.26
C TYR A 111 5.04 -6.45 12.93
N GLY A 112 4.90 -6.35 14.26
CA GLY A 112 5.11 -5.09 14.99
C GLY A 112 4.06 -4.02 14.68
N ILE A 113 2.83 -4.45 14.34
CA ILE A 113 1.71 -3.56 14.05
C ILE A 113 0.94 -3.32 15.34
N LYS A 114 0.60 -2.07 15.63
CA LYS A 114 -0.29 -1.74 16.75
C LYS A 114 -1.70 -2.23 16.46
N ALA A 115 -2.14 -3.19 17.26
CA ALA A 115 -3.40 -3.86 17.10
C ALA A 115 -4.11 -4.01 18.45
N GLU A 116 -5.43 -3.91 18.44
CA GLU A 116 -6.28 -4.07 19.60
C GLU A 116 -7.52 -4.88 19.21
N ILE A 117 -7.89 -5.85 20.05
CA ILE A 117 -9.15 -6.57 19.90
C ILE A 117 -10.21 -5.76 20.63
N LEU A 118 -11.23 -5.32 19.91
CA LEU A 118 -12.33 -4.55 20.42
C LEU A 118 -13.55 -5.43 20.67
N ASP A 119 -14.23 -5.19 21.79
CA ASP A 119 -15.57 -5.70 22.02
C ASP A 119 -16.62 -4.90 21.22
N LYS A 120 -17.87 -5.34 21.28
CA LYS A 120 -18.97 -4.71 20.54
C LYS A 120 -19.19 -3.24 20.92
N LYS A 121 -19.01 -2.88 22.19
CA LYS A 121 -19.19 -1.50 22.66
C LYS A 121 -18.06 -0.62 22.16
N GLN A 122 -16.82 -1.05 22.32
CA GLN A 122 -15.64 -0.34 21.83
C GLN A 122 -15.68 -0.16 20.32
N LEU A 123 -16.12 -1.19 19.56
CA LEU A 123 -16.33 -1.08 18.12
C LEU A 123 -17.36 0.01 17.79
N TYR A 124 -18.49 0.03 18.49
CA TYR A 124 -19.56 1.00 18.26
C TYR A 124 -19.12 2.44 18.57
N ASP A 125 -18.24 2.62 19.56
CA ASP A 125 -17.68 3.93 19.93
C ASP A 125 -16.79 4.51 18.80
N ILE A 126 -16.10 3.64 18.04
CA ILE A 126 -15.23 4.03 16.91
C ILE A 126 -16.03 4.10 15.61
N GLU A 127 -16.91 3.15 15.36
CA GLU A 127 -17.67 2.97 14.12
C GLU A 127 -19.18 2.89 14.41
N PRO A 128 -19.82 4.03 14.76
CA PRO A 128 -21.23 4.03 15.20
C PRO A 128 -22.22 3.52 14.15
N CYS A 129 -21.87 3.62 12.87
CA CYS A 129 -22.70 3.12 11.76
C CYS A 129 -22.49 1.63 11.48
N CYS A 130 -21.60 0.97 12.21
CA CYS A 130 -21.36 -0.45 12.04
C CYS A 130 -22.40 -1.28 12.78
N SER A 131 -22.91 -2.31 12.10
CA SER A 131 -23.76 -3.34 12.72
C SER A 131 -22.99 -4.65 12.76
N PRO A 132 -22.18 -4.91 13.79
CA PRO A 132 -21.37 -6.11 13.86
C PRO A 132 -22.27 -7.35 14.07
N VAL A 133 -22.00 -8.37 13.27
CA VAL A 133 -22.65 -9.68 13.38
C VAL A 133 -22.02 -10.49 14.54
N VAL A 134 -20.81 -10.10 14.96
CA VAL A 134 -20.03 -10.79 15.99
C VAL A 134 -19.55 -9.82 17.06
N ASP A 135 -19.22 -10.36 18.23
CA ASP A 135 -18.89 -9.58 19.40
C ASP A 135 -17.45 -9.05 19.45
N ARG A 136 -16.62 -9.39 18.46
CA ARG A 136 -15.19 -9.02 18.46
C ARG A 136 -14.73 -8.52 17.09
N SER A 137 -13.89 -7.53 17.11
CA SER A 137 -13.23 -6.95 15.92
C SER A 137 -11.77 -6.66 16.20
N LEU A 138 -10.97 -6.44 15.15
CA LEU A 138 -9.56 -6.08 15.27
C LEU A 138 -9.35 -4.68 14.74
N HIS A 139 -8.85 -3.79 15.58
CA HIS A 139 -8.46 -2.43 15.21
C HIS A 139 -6.95 -2.32 15.03
N LEU A 140 -6.52 -1.79 13.88
CA LEU A 140 -5.14 -1.51 13.50
C LEU A 140 -4.95 0.00 13.45
N SER A 141 -4.51 0.60 14.55
CA SER A 141 -4.51 2.06 14.73
C SER A 141 -3.50 2.81 13.85
N ASP A 142 -2.46 2.13 13.36
CA ASP A 142 -1.39 2.73 12.56
C ASP A 142 -1.57 2.56 11.04
N THR A 143 -2.75 2.14 10.59
CA THR A 143 -3.04 2.06 9.15
C THR A 143 -3.19 3.45 8.56
N HIS A 144 -2.48 3.71 7.45
CA HIS A 144 -2.53 4.97 6.72
C HIS A 144 -3.31 4.82 5.41
N VAL A 145 -3.90 5.93 4.98
CA VAL A 145 -4.46 6.13 3.65
C VAL A 145 -3.59 7.15 2.93
N ILE A 146 -3.29 6.89 1.67
CA ILE A 146 -2.43 7.69 0.80
C ILE A 146 -3.18 8.06 -0.47
N ASP A 147 -2.70 9.06 -1.20
CA ASP A 147 -3.20 9.36 -2.54
C ASP A 147 -2.36 8.62 -3.61
N PRO A 148 -2.91 7.57 -4.25
CA PRO A 148 -2.19 6.79 -5.24
C PRO A 148 -1.76 7.62 -6.46
N LEU A 149 -2.56 8.59 -6.90
CA LEU A 149 -2.23 9.42 -8.06
C LEU A 149 -1.09 10.39 -7.77
N SER A 150 -1.03 10.97 -6.58
CA SER A 150 0.08 11.81 -6.15
C SER A 150 1.40 11.03 -6.14
N ILE A 151 1.39 9.77 -5.69
CA ILE A 151 2.56 8.90 -5.70
C ILE A 151 3.02 8.60 -7.13
N LEU A 152 2.10 8.20 -7.99
CA LEU A 152 2.41 7.90 -9.40
C LEU A 152 3.00 9.11 -10.11
N ASN A 153 2.43 10.29 -9.92
CA ASN A 153 2.92 11.54 -10.49
C ASN A 153 4.29 11.93 -9.93
N SER A 154 4.51 11.73 -8.62
CA SER A 154 5.80 11.97 -7.97
C SER A 154 6.90 11.09 -8.56
N ILE A 155 6.65 9.79 -8.72
CA ILE A 155 7.65 8.89 -9.32
C ILE A 155 7.85 9.22 -10.81
N ARG A 156 6.75 9.47 -11.56
CA ARG A 156 6.81 9.85 -12.97
C ARG A 156 7.65 11.10 -13.19
N SER A 157 7.60 12.09 -12.30
CA SER A 157 8.35 13.35 -12.44
C SER A 157 9.86 13.18 -12.36
N LEU A 158 10.37 12.00 -11.98
CA LEU A 158 11.78 11.67 -12.01
C LEU A 158 12.28 11.36 -13.43
N PHE A 159 11.37 11.17 -14.39
CA PHE A 159 11.68 10.83 -15.77
C PHE A 159 11.28 11.97 -16.71
N GLU A 160 12.12 12.24 -17.70
CA GLU A 160 11.79 13.20 -18.75
C GLU A 160 10.61 12.70 -19.58
N LEU A 161 9.72 13.65 -19.96
CA LEU A 161 8.56 13.36 -20.79
C LEU A 161 8.90 13.74 -22.24
N ASN A 162 8.99 12.76 -23.11
CA ASN A 162 9.10 12.94 -24.54
C ASN A 162 7.78 12.59 -25.25
#